data_4b4000c930c32179bcea144aa66fa007
#
_entry.id   4b4000c930c32179bcea144aa66fa007
#
_cell.length_a   1.000
_cell.length_b   1.000
_cell.length_c   1.000
_cell.angle_alpha   90.00
_cell.angle_beta   90.00
_cell.angle_gamma   90.00
#
_symmetry.space_group_name_H-M   'P 1'
#
loop_
_entity.id
_entity.type
_entity.pdbx_description
1 polymer ?
#
loop_
_entity_poly.entity_id
_entity_poly.type
_entity_poly.pdbx_seq_one_letter_code
_entity_poly.pdbx_strand_id
1 'polypeptide(L)' 'MQLRLYEKAELAMLYFPHSTPKVAVNRLSRWIKNSPELYVALQRCNVGKNSHFYSRQQVDLIFQYLDEP' A
#
# COMPACT_ATOMS: atom_id res chain seq x y z
N MET A 1 -1.95 14.50 0.21
CA MET A 1 -2.53 13.26 0.74
C MET A 1 -2.13 13.11 2.21
N GLN A 2 -3.05 12.68 3.04
CA GLN A 2 -2.83 12.62 4.47
C GLN A 2 -2.12 11.33 4.89
N LEU A 3 -1.08 11.44 5.73
CA LEU A 3 -0.40 10.27 6.28
C LEU A 3 -1.19 9.75 7.48
N ARG A 4 -1.85 8.62 7.29
CA ARG A 4 -2.64 7.98 8.32
C ARG A 4 -2.76 6.49 8.02
N LEU A 5 -3.40 5.74 8.90
CA LEU A 5 -3.75 4.36 8.63
C LEU A 5 -4.82 4.32 7.53
N TYR A 6 -4.64 3.44 6.57
CA TYR A 6 -5.60 3.20 5.48
C TYR A 6 -5.94 1.72 5.41
N GLU A 7 -7.18 1.39 5.08
CA GLU A 7 -7.47 0.05 4.61
C GLU A 7 -6.74 -0.18 3.30
N LYS A 8 -6.29 -1.41 3.07
CA LYS A 8 -5.57 -1.73 1.83
C LYS A 8 -6.42 -1.43 0.60
N ALA A 9 -7.71 -1.77 0.65
CA ALA A 9 -8.60 -1.46 -0.46
C ALA A 9 -8.79 0.04 -0.64
N GLU A 10 -8.89 0.78 0.45
CA GLU A 10 -9.04 2.23 0.40
C GLU A 10 -7.85 2.89 -0.30
N LEU A 11 -6.64 2.55 0.15
CA LEU A 11 -5.44 3.11 -0.45
C LEU A 11 -5.29 2.69 -1.90
N ALA A 12 -5.55 1.42 -2.20
CA ALA A 12 -5.45 0.91 -3.56
C ALA A 12 -6.42 1.62 -4.51
N MET A 13 -7.63 1.94 -4.04
CA MET A 13 -8.60 2.65 -4.87
C MET A 13 -8.17 4.09 -5.15
N LEU A 14 -7.36 4.69 -4.27
CA LEU A 14 -6.81 6.01 -4.55
C LEU A 14 -5.81 5.97 -5.71
N TYR A 15 -5.04 4.88 -5.82
CA TYR A 15 -4.10 4.69 -6.94
C TYR A 15 -4.81 4.23 -8.21
N PHE A 16 -5.86 3.44 -8.07
CA PHE A 16 -6.57 2.85 -9.21
C PHE A 16 -8.07 3.09 -9.08
N PRO A 17 -8.52 4.33 -9.22
CA PRO A 17 -9.92 4.68 -8.94
C PRO A 17 -10.94 4.07 -9.91
N HIS A 18 -10.48 3.60 -11.06
CA HIS A 18 -11.36 3.00 -12.06
C HIS A 18 -11.42 1.47 -11.97
N SER A 19 -10.69 0.89 -11.03
CA SER A 19 -10.71 -0.55 -10.81
C SER A 19 -11.70 -0.91 -9.71
N THR A 20 -12.09 -2.19 -9.65
CA THR A 20 -12.80 -2.68 -8.47
C THR A 20 -11.83 -2.75 -7.29
N PRO A 21 -12.33 -2.75 -6.04
CA PRO A 21 -11.44 -2.82 -4.88
C PRO A 21 -10.51 -4.03 -4.92
N LYS A 22 -11.01 -5.21 -5.29
CA LYS A 22 -10.19 -6.41 -5.38
C LYS A 22 -9.07 -6.26 -6.41
N VAL A 23 -9.40 -5.75 -7.58
CA VAL A 23 -8.41 -5.55 -8.65
C VAL A 23 -7.40 -4.49 -8.24
N ALA A 24 -7.87 -3.41 -7.61
CA ALA A 24 -6.99 -2.33 -7.16
C ALA A 24 -5.98 -2.85 -6.13
N VAL A 25 -6.42 -3.64 -5.15
CA VAL A 25 -5.54 -4.24 -4.15
C VAL A 25 -4.50 -5.13 -4.83
N ASN A 26 -4.91 -5.96 -5.78
CA ASN A 26 -3.98 -6.84 -6.49
C ASN A 26 -2.95 -6.05 -7.30
N ARG A 27 -3.37 -4.97 -7.94
CA ARG A 27 -2.46 -4.11 -8.72
C ARG A 27 -1.45 -3.41 -7.81
N LEU A 28 -1.92 -2.86 -6.70
CA LEU A 28 -1.02 -2.19 -5.77
C LEU A 28 -0.03 -3.18 -5.17
N SER A 29 -0.48 -4.37 -4.80
CA SER A 29 0.40 -5.42 -4.29
C SER A 29 1.47 -5.80 -5.31
N ARG A 30 1.10 -5.87 -6.59
CA ARG A 30 2.04 -6.18 -7.66
C ARG A 30 3.09 -5.07 -7.81
N TRP A 31 2.67 -3.81 -7.75
CA TRP A 31 3.60 -2.69 -7.80
C TRP A 31 4.60 -2.75 -6.64
N ILE A 32 4.11 -3.05 -5.45
CA ILE A 32 4.96 -3.20 -4.26
C ILE A 32 5.97 -4.32 -4.47
N LYS A 33 5.53 -5.47 -4.97
CA LYS A 33 6.42 -6.61 -5.22
C LYS A 33 7.47 -6.32 -6.28
N ASN A 34 7.14 -5.46 -7.24
CA ASN A 34 8.08 -5.07 -8.29
C ASN A 34 9.12 -4.05 -7.80
N SER A 35 8.97 -3.56 -6.59
CA SER A 35 9.94 -2.67 -5.95
C SER A 35 10.56 -3.42 -4.77
N PRO A 36 11.67 -4.15 -4.97
CA PRO A 36 12.23 -4.99 -3.90
C PRO A 36 12.54 -4.23 -2.63
N GLU A 37 13.05 -3.01 -2.74
CA GLU A 37 13.37 -2.19 -1.57
C GLU A 37 12.12 -1.84 -0.79
N LEU A 38 11.06 -1.44 -1.48
CA LEU A 38 9.79 -1.13 -0.83
C LEU A 38 9.20 -2.37 -0.19
N TYR A 39 9.21 -3.50 -0.90
CA TYR A 39 8.67 -4.74 -0.39
C TYR A 39 9.35 -5.14 0.92
N VAL A 40 10.68 -5.10 0.95
CA VAL A 40 11.46 -5.44 2.15
C VAL A 40 11.17 -4.43 3.26
N ALA A 41 11.11 -3.15 2.95
CA ALA A 41 10.84 -2.13 3.95
C ALA A 41 9.47 -2.32 4.60
N LEU A 42 8.46 -2.69 3.80
CA LEU A 42 7.12 -2.95 4.33
C LEU A 42 7.11 -4.18 5.23
N GLN A 43 7.86 -5.22 4.87
CA GLN A 43 7.98 -6.41 5.70
C GLN A 43 8.59 -6.10 7.07
N ARG A 44 9.54 -5.17 7.10
CA ARG A 44 10.18 -4.76 8.35
C ARG A 44 9.25 -3.99 9.27
N CYS A 45 8.23 -3.35 8.73
CA CYS A 45 7.25 -2.64 9.55
C CYS A 45 6.38 -3.59 10.36
N ASN A 46 6.27 -4.83 9.92
CA ASN A 46 5.69 -5.97 10.62
C ASN A 46 4.46 -5.65 11.46
N VAL A 47 3.42 -5.15 10.81
CA VAL A 47 2.16 -4.85 11.48
C VAL A 47 1.20 -6.00 11.22
N GLY A 48 1.26 -7.04 12.03
CA GLY A 48 0.32 -8.15 12.00
C GLY A 48 0.22 -8.86 10.65
N LYS A 49 0.30 -10.20 10.66
CA LYS A 49 0.34 -11.00 9.43
C LYS A 49 -0.94 -10.93 8.62
N ASN A 50 -2.07 -10.66 9.26
CA ASN A 50 -3.39 -10.70 8.62
C ASN A 50 -4.07 -9.33 8.60
N SER A 51 -3.27 -8.27 8.67
CA SER A 51 -3.82 -6.93 8.68
C SER A 51 -4.44 -6.59 7.32
N HIS A 52 -5.65 -6.06 7.34
CA HIS A 52 -6.28 -5.50 6.15
C HIS A 52 -5.97 -4.01 5.99
N PHE A 53 -5.00 -3.52 6.76
CA PHE A 53 -4.65 -2.12 6.81
C PHE A 53 -3.18 -1.93 6.51
N TYR A 54 -2.85 -0.77 5.95
CA TYR A 54 -1.48 -0.26 5.95
C TYR A 54 -1.36 0.73 7.09
N SER A 55 -0.33 0.55 7.93
CA SER A 55 -0.07 1.50 9.00
C SER A 55 0.40 2.84 8.42
N ARG A 56 0.35 3.88 9.24
CA ARG A 56 0.88 5.19 8.84
C ARG A 56 2.31 5.08 8.31
N GLN A 57 3.14 4.29 8.97
CA GLN A 57 4.53 4.09 8.56
C GLN A 57 4.63 3.42 7.21
N GLN A 58 3.79 2.40 6.97
CA GLN A 58 3.75 1.72 5.68
C GLN A 58 3.24 2.65 4.57
N VAL A 59 2.23 3.46 4.88
CA VAL A 59 1.71 4.44 3.92
C VAL A 59 2.78 5.44 3.53
N ASP A 60 3.56 5.92 4.50
CA ASP A 60 4.66 6.83 4.25
C ASP A 60 5.68 6.20 3.28
N LEU A 61 6.06 4.95 3.51
CA LEU A 61 6.97 4.24 2.64
C LEU A 61 6.39 4.08 1.23
N ILE A 62 5.13 3.74 1.12
CA ILE A 62 4.47 3.59 -0.19
C ILE A 62 4.52 4.91 -0.94
N PHE A 63 4.20 6.01 -0.28
CA PHE A 63 4.25 7.34 -0.90
C PHE A 63 5.65 7.71 -1.35
N GLN A 64 6.67 7.34 -0.57
CA GLN A 64 8.05 7.65 -0.92
C GLN A 64 8.53 6.89 -2.16
N TYR A 65 8.11 5.64 -2.31
CA TYR A 65 8.58 4.79 -3.41
C TYR A 65 7.69 4.84 -4.65
N LEU A 66 6.38 4.99 -4.47
CA LEU A 66 5.42 4.96 -5.57
C LEU A 66 4.78 6.31 -5.86
N ASP A 67 5.17 7.34 -5.14
CA ASP A 67 4.55 8.67 -5.16
C ASP A 67 3.12 8.63 -4.60
N GLU A 68 2.58 9.80 -4.35
CA GLU A 68 1.20 9.93 -3.87
C GLU A 68 0.22 9.68 -5.02
N PRO A 69 -0.94 9.11 -4.71
CA PRO A 69 -1.95 8.84 -5.74
C PRO A 69 -2.53 10.08 -6.44
#